data_ee3cad9357883208b26d22f78871d4e4
#
_entry.id   ee3cad9357883208b26d22f78871d4e4
#
_cell.length_a   1.000
_cell.length_b   1.000
_cell.length_c   1.000
_cell.angle_alpha   90.00
_cell.angle_beta   90.00
_cell.angle_gamma   90.00
#
_symmetry.space_group_name_H-M   'P 1'
#
loop_
_entity.id
_entity.type
_entity.pdbx_description
1 polymer ?
#
loop_
_entity_poly.entity_id
_entity_poly.type
_entity_poly.pdbx_seq_one_letter_code
_entity_poly.pdbx_strand_id
1 'polypeptide(L)'
;MKNSLLPASFEPLLSTTDTPGPALSDLLALVGEELRADRCFLYLRNPKTVMGRIAFCWCRDASIPNVTESAWKTDISIALKDPLFAAALRTDPSIYVEDVKVADPAVVNQDFEARTFGHRALIHAHITEGRKLWGILQPCVFDQPRQWLASDRQLIEELLPRLLPLVKAYIRQTLG
;
A
#
# COMPACT_ATOMS: atom_id res chain seq x y z
N MET A 1 -1.31 -20.47 -20.71
CA MET A 1 -2.00 -19.82 -19.57
C MET A 1 -0.96 -19.62 -18.48
N LYS A 2 -0.65 -18.39 -18.11
CA LYS A 2 0.16 -18.16 -16.90
C LYS A 2 -0.73 -18.53 -15.72
N ASN A 3 -0.35 -19.54 -14.95
CA ASN A 3 -1.03 -19.83 -13.69
C ASN A 3 -0.89 -18.61 -12.79
N SER A 4 -2.02 -18.10 -12.28
CA SER A 4 -2.02 -17.05 -11.26
C SER A 4 -1.23 -17.52 -10.05
N LEU A 5 -0.33 -16.70 -9.55
CA LEU A 5 0.43 -16.96 -8.32
C LEU A 5 -0.34 -16.48 -7.08
N LEU A 6 -1.45 -15.75 -7.29
CA LEU A 6 -2.30 -15.34 -6.18
C LEU A 6 -3.05 -16.55 -5.61
N PRO A 7 -3.12 -16.69 -4.28
CA PRO A 7 -3.99 -17.66 -3.64
C PRO A 7 -5.44 -17.55 -4.12
N ALA A 8 -6.13 -18.67 -4.24
CA ALA A 8 -7.51 -18.71 -4.75
C ALA A 8 -8.49 -17.82 -3.97
N SER A 9 -8.21 -17.57 -2.68
CA SER A 9 -9.00 -16.68 -1.81
C SER A 9 -9.07 -15.23 -2.28
N PHE A 10 -8.13 -14.78 -3.11
CA PHE A 10 -8.12 -13.41 -3.65
C PHE A 10 -9.14 -13.22 -4.78
N GLU A 11 -9.41 -14.25 -5.58
CA GLU A 11 -10.22 -14.15 -6.80
C GLU A 11 -11.63 -13.59 -6.58
N PRO A 12 -12.43 -14.07 -5.60
CA PRO A 12 -13.77 -13.55 -5.38
C PRO A 12 -13.78 -12.05 -5.04
N LEU A 13 -12.80 -11.60 -4.24
CA LEU A 13 -12.69 -10.21 -3.82
C LEU A 13 -12.25 -9.29 -4.96
N LEU A 14 -11.30 -9.73 -5.77
CA LEU A 14 -10.81 -8.97 -6.92
C LEU A 14 -11.86 -8.81 -8.02
N SER A 15 -12.86 -9.67 -8.07
CA SER A 15 -13.96 -9.62 -9.03
C SER A 15 -15.15 -8.75 -8.57
N THR A 16 -15.14 -8.27 -7.32
CA THR A 16 -16.26 -7.55 -6.70
C THR A 16 -16.06 -6.04 -6.83
N THR A 17 -16.61 -5.43 -7.89
CA THR A 17 -16.49 -3.98 -8.13
C THR A 17 -17.66 -3.16 -7.59
N ASP A 18 -18.79 -3.78 -7.29
CA ASP A 18 -19.99 -3.07 -6.79
C ASP A 18 -19.86 -2.65 -5.32
N THR A 19 -19.11 -3.43 -4.53
CA THR A 19 -18.82 -3.16 -3.12
C THR A 19 -17.31 -3.09 -2.87
N PRO A 20 -16.62 -2.08 -3.44
CA PRO A 20 -15.16 -2.04 -3.40
C PRO A 20 -14.60 -1.82 -1.99
N GLY A 21 -15.31 -1.14 -1.10
CA GLY A 21 -14.85 -0.87 0.27
C GLY A 21 -14.63 -2.16 1.07
N PRO A 22 -15.66 -2.98 1.29
CA PRO A 22 -15.50 -4.28 1.95
C PRO A 22 -14.47 -5.18 1.27
N ALA A 23 -14.47 -5.26 -0.06
CA ALA A 23 -13.50 -6.08 -0.80
C ALA A 23 -12.05 -5.64 -0.58
N LEU A 24 -11.77 -4.34 -0.59
CA LEU A 24 -10.44 -3.79 -0.31
C LEU A 24 -10.01 -4.08 1.14
N SER A 25 -10.92 -3.93 2.10
CA SER A 25 -10.64 -4.25 3.50
C SER A 25 -10.26 -5.72 3.68
N ASP A 26 -11.02 -6.64 3.09
CA ASP A 26 -10.76 -8.09 3.19
C ASP A 26 -9.47 -8.47 2.44
N LEU A 27 -9.19 -7.85 1.29
CA LEU A 27 -7.95 -8.05 0.54
C LEU A 27 -6.72 -7.64 1.36
N LEU A 28 -6.80 -6.54 2.14
CA LEU A 28 -5.70 -6.15 3.00
C LEU A 28 -5.37 -7.20 4.06
N ALA A 29 -6.40 -7.81 4.65
CA ALA A 29 -6.21 -8.91 5.61
C ALA A 29 -5.51 -10.09 4.95
N LEU A 30 -5.96 -10.51 3.76
CA LEU A 30 -5.32 -11.60 3.01
C LEU A 30 -3.86 -11.28 2.66
N VAL A 31 -3.56 -10.06 2.22
CA VAL A 31 -2.18 -9.63 1.92
C VAL A 31 -1.34 -9.67 3.19
N GLY A 32 -1.85 -9.13 4.29
CA GLY A 32 -1.14 -9.11 5.57
C GLY A 32 -0.82 -10.52 6.07
N GLU A 33 -1.77 -11.43 5.97
CA GLU A 33 -1.59 -12.84 6.37
C GLU A 33 -0.61 -13.57 5.44
N GLU A 34 -0.77 -13.44 4.14
CA GLU A 34 0.08 -14.11 3.14
C GLU A 34 1.53 -13.66 3.25
N LEU A 35 1.77 -12.38 3.43
CA LEU A 35 3.10 -11.81 3.62
C LEU A 35 3.61 -11.94 5.07
N ARG A 36 2.78 -12.45 5.98
CA ARG A 36 3.11 -12.46 7.43
C ARG A 36 3.54 -11.08 7.93
N ALA A 37 2.83 -10.06 7.48
CA ALA A 37 3.05 -8.69 7.90
C ALA A 37 2.43 -8.43 9.28
N ASP A 38 2.88 -7.39 9.95
CA ASP A 38 2.30 -6.93 11.22
C ASP A 38 1.16 -5.94 10.97
N ARG A 39 1.28 -5.15 9.91
CA ARG A 39 0.28 -4.21 9.43
C ARG A 39 0.30 -4.16 7.91
N CYS A 40 -0.86 -3.98 7.31
CA CYS A 40 -1.01 -3.69 5.89
C CYS A 40 -2.01 -2.55 5.73
N PHE A 41 -1.60 -1.44 5.14
CA PHE A 41 -2.51 -0.34 4.87
C PHE A 41 -2.54 0.05 3.40
N LEU A 42 -3.62 0.72 3.02
CA LEU A 42 -3.86 1.16 1.65
C LEU A 42 -4.12 2.68 1.66
N TYR A 43 -3.16 3.41 1.12
CA TYR A 43 -3.32 4.81 0.77
C TYR A 43 -3.99 4.89 -0.59
N LEU A 44 -5.07 5.67 -0.69
CA LEU A 44 -5.79 5.90 -1.93
C LEU A 44 -5.66 7.37 -2.35
N ARG A 45 -5.57 7.59 -3.64
CA ARG A 45 -5.34 8.91 -4.23
C ARG A 45 -6.20 9.12 -5.47
N ASN A 46 -6.86 10.27 -5.54
CA ASN A 46 -7.45 10.73 -6.79
C ASN A 46 -6.41 11.63 -7.52
N PRO A 47 -5.81 11.15 -8.62
CA PRO A 47 -4.76 11.92 -9.30
C PRO A 47 -5.24 13.20 -9.98
N LYS A 48 -6.56 13.38 -10.14
CA LYS A 48 -7.13 14.61 -10.74
C LYS A 48 -7.24 15.73 -9.71
N THR A 49 -7.58 15.39 -8.47
CA THR A 49 -7.81 16.37 -7.40
C THR A 49 -6.62 16.49 -6.44
N VAL A 50 -5.62 15.61 -6.58
CA VAL A 50 -4.46 15.46 -5.68
C VAL A 50 -4.87 15.27 -4.20
N MET A 51 -6.02 14.63 -4.01
CA MET A 51 -6.56 14.28 -2.69
C MET A 51 -6.28 12.82 -2.39
N GLY A 52 -5.81 12.55 -1.18
CA GLY A 52 -5.52 11.20 -0.73
C GLY A 52 -5.80 10.98 0.75
N ARG A 53 -5.82 9.71 1.15
CA ARG A 53 -5.87 9.29 2.56
C ARG A 53 -5.47 7.83 2.69
N ILE A 54 -5.04 7.43 3.87
CA ILE A 54 -4.98 6.01 4.25
C ILE A 54 -6.42 5.57 4.53
N ALA A 55 -7.03 4.91 3.54
CA ALA A 55 -8.45 4.55 3.59
C ALA A 55 -8.72 3.25 4.34
N PHE A 56 -7.77 2.33 4.33
CA PHE A 56 -7.88 1.01 4.97
C PHE A 56 -6.59 0.64 5.66
N CYS A 57 -6.72 -0.06 6.81
CA CYS A 57 -5.59 -0.57 7.56
C CYS A 57 -5.97 -1.87 8.26
N TRP A 58 -5.23 -2.93 7.98
CA TRP A 58 -5.29 -4.18 8.72
C TRP A 58 -4.08 -4.26 9.66
N CYS A 59 -4.32 -4.68 10.90
CA CYS A 59 -3.30 -4.92 11.90
C CYS A 59 -3.42 -6.37 12.39
N ARG A 60 -2.27 -7.06 12.54
CA ARG A 60 -2.23 -8.45 13.02
C ARG A 60 -2.86 -8.59 14.40
N ASP A 61 -2.64 -7.63 15.27
CA ASP A 61 -3.20 -7.59 16.61
C ASP A 61 -3.39 -6.14 17.11
N ALA A 62 -4.01 -6.01 18.28
CA ALA A 62 -4.36 -4.71 18.85
C ALA A 62 -3.17 -3.89 19.33
N SER A 63 -1.97 -4.48 19.46
CA SER A 63 -0.75 -3.75 19.85
C SER A 63 -0.17 -2.92 18.70
N ILE A 64 -0.55 -3.23 17.46
CA ILE A 64 -0.08 -2.53 16.26
C ILE A 64 -0.97 -1.29 16.01
N PRO A 65 -0.39 -0.08 15.88
CA PRO A 65 -1.19 1.13 15.65
C PRO A 65 -1.91 1.10 14.30
N ASN A 66 -3.22 1.37 14.35
CA ASN A 66 -4.02 1.60 13.15
C ASN A 66 -3.76 3.03 12.64
N VAL A 67 -3.50 3.17 11.35
CA VAL A 67 -3.15 4.45 10.71
C VAL A 67 -4.23 4.98 9.76
N THR A 68 -5.44 4.42 9.81
CA THR A 68 -6.57 4.87 8.98
C THR A 68 -6.90 6.35 9.23
N GLU A 69 -7.10 7.09 8.16
CA GLU A 69 -7.50 8.50 8.20
C GLU A 69 -8.97 8.65 7.81
N SER A 70 -9.69 9.53 8.51
CA SER A 70 -11.12 9.78 8.26
C SER A 70 -11.39 10.71 7.07
N ALA A 71 -10.47 11.66 6.81
CA ALA A 71 -10.66 12.73 5.83
C ALA A 71 -9.72 12.61 4.64
N TRP A 72 -10.24 12.92 3.45
CA TRP A 72 -9.43 13.17 2.27
C TRP A 72 -8.71 14.51 2.41
N LYS A 73 -7.42 14.52 2.10
CA LYS A 73 -6.55 15.71 2.23
C LYS A 73 -5.71 15.89 0.98
N THR A 74 -5.33 17.12 0.68
CA THR A 74 -4.30 17.35 -0.34
C THR A 74 -2.97 16.71 0.09
N ASP A 75 -2.32 16.05 -0.84
CA ASP A 75 -1.07 15.32 -0.59
C ASP A 75 0.20 15.98 -1.18
N ILE A 76 0.05 17.19 -1.70
CA ILE A 76 1.14 17.92 -2.42
C ILE A 76 2.40 18.04 -1.55
N SER A 77 2.25 18.27 -0.26
CA SER A 77 3.38 18.50 0.65
C SER A 77 4.06 17.19 1.13
N ILE A 78 3.45 16.03 0.95
CA ILE A 78 4.01 14.77 1.45
C ILE A 78 5.33 14.45 0.75
N ALA A 79 5.40 14.63 -0.57
CA ALA A 79 6.59 14.34 -1.36
C ALA A 79 7.83 15.14 -0.94
N LEU A 80 7.65 16.29 -0.27
CA LEU A 80 8.76 17.10 0.24
C LEU A 80 9.42 16.48 1.48
N LYS A 81 8.71 15.58 2.17
CA LYS A 81 9.14 14.96 3.43
C LYS A 81 9.44 13.48 3.28
N ASP A 82 8.80 12.83 2.30
CA ASP A 82 8.84 11.39 2.10
C ASP A 82 9.34 11.03 0.70
N PRO A 83 10.61 10.58 0.57
CA PRO A 83 11.17 10.14 -0.70
C PRO A 83 10.44 8.94 -1.31
N LEU A 84 9.86 8.04 -0.49
CA LEU A 84 9.06 6.92 -0.98
C LEU A 84 7.80 7.42 -1.68
N PHE A 85 7.12 8.38 -1.09
CA PHE A 85 5.94 9.00 -1.70
C PHE A 85 6.31 9.79 -2.97
N ALA A 86 7.43 10.49 -2.96
CA ALA A 86 7.94 11.19 -4.15
C ALA A 86 8.20 10.22 -5.32
N ALA A 87 8.78 9.05 -5.03
CA ALA A 87 9.00 7.99 -6.03
C ALA A 87 7.66 7.44 -6.56
N ALA A 88 6.67 7.23 -5.70
CA ALA A 88 5.34 6.82 -6.11
C ALA A 88 4.66 7.84 -7.04
N LEU A 89 4.77 9.13 -6.75
CA LEU A 89 4.24 10.19 -7.62
C LEU A 89 4.90 10.22 -9.00
N ARG A 90 6.18 9.88 -9.10
CA ARG A 90 6.88 9.71 -10.39
C ARG A 90 6.50 8.41 -11.12
N THR A 91 5.68 7.57 -10.47
CA THR A 91 5.35 6.22 -10.95
C THR A 91 6.57 5.31 -11.12
N ASP A 92 7.56 5.50 -10.27
CA ASP A 92 8.71 4.60 -10.19
C ASP A 92 8.26 3.19 -9.78
N PRO A 93 9.04 2.14 -10.04
CA PRO A 93 8.74 0.79 -9.55
C PRO A 93 8.57 0.75 -8.04
N SER A 94 7.75 -0.19 -7.56
CA SER A 94 7.56 -0.42 -6.12
C SER A 94 8.89 -0.62 -5.40
N ILE A 95 8.99 -0.10 -4.17
CA ILE A 95 10.22 -0.07 -3.37
C ILE A 95 10.07 -1.05 -2.20
N TYR A 96 11.09 -1.87 -2.01
CA TYR A 96 11.17 -2.90 -0.96
C TYR A 96 12.26 -2.50 0.02
N VAL A 97 11.87 -2.13 1.24
CA VAL A 97 12.79 -1.68 2.29
C VAL A 97 12.93 -2.78 3.33
N GLU A 98 14.13 -3.35 3.44
CA GLU A 98 14.40 -4.45 4.36
C GLU A 98 14.69 -3.99 5.78
N ASP A 99 15.23 -2.78 5.93
CA ASP A 99 15.50 -2.15 7.22
C ASP A 99 15.52 -0.61 7.10
N VAL A 100 14.51 0.03 7.65
CA VAL A 100 14.38 1.50 7.67
C VAL A 100 15.58 2.16 8.34
N LYS A 101 16.15 1.52 9.39
CA LYS A 101 17.23 2.11 10.19
C LYS A 101 18.56 2.24 9.47
N VAL A 102 18.77 1.45 8.41
CA VAL A 102 20.01 1.46 7.62
C VAL A 102 19.76 1.77 6.14
N ALA A 103 18.53 2.13 5.78
CA ALA A 103 18.18 2.45 4.40
C ALA A 103 18.88 3.73 3.92
N ASP A 104 19.15 3.79 2.61
CA ASP A 104 19.70 4.98 1.97
C ASP A 104 18.76 6.19 2.20
N PRO A 105 19.27 7.31 2.74
CA PRO A 105 18.48 8.52 2.97
C PRO A 105 17.84 9.11 1.69
N ALA A 106 18.39 8.81 0.52
CA ALA A 106 17.80 9.18 -0.75
C ALA A 106 16.51 8.40 -1.07
N VAL A 107 16.33 7.23 -0.44
CA VAL A 107 15.17 6.34 -0.63
C VAL A 107 14.19 6.45 0.53
N VAL A 108 14.69 6.53 1.77
CA VAL A 108 13.88 6.52 2.99
C VAL A 108 14.29 7.67 3.90
N ASN A 109 13.33 8.51 4.27
CA ASN A 109 13.52 9.46 5.37
C ASN A 109 13.24 8.73 6.69
N GLN A 110 14.31 8.28 7.37
CA GLN A 110 14.22 7.48 8.60
C GLN A 110 13.44 8.19 9.71
N ASP A 111 13.64 9.50 9.88
CA ASP A 111 12.94 10.29 10.91
C ASP A 111 11.45 10.41 10.61
N PHE A 112 11.09 10.59 9.35
CA PHE A 112 9.70 10.62 8.91
C PHE A 112 9.02 9.28 9.16
N GLU A 113 9.64 8.17 8.75
CA GLU A 113 9.11 6.82 8.95
C GLU A 113 8.95 6.48 10.43
N ALA A 114 9.94 6.80 11.26
CA ALA A 114 9.90 6.54 12.70
C ALA A 114 8.76 7.30 13.40
N ARG A 115 8.59 8.58 13.08
CA ARG A 115 7.57 9.43 13.69
C ARG A 115 6.17 9.18 13.18
N THR A 116 6.03 8.84 11.91
CA THR A 116 4.72 8.70 11.25
C THR A 116 4.18 7.29 11.38
N PHE A 117 5.01 6.27 11.20
CA PHE A 117 4.58 4.88 11.07
C PHE A 117 5.19 3.92 12.08
N GLY A 118 6.43 4.11 12.48
CA GLY A 118 7.12 3.31 13.48
C GLY A 118 7.53 1.89 13.04
N HIS A 119 7.35 1.53 11.77
CA HIS A 119 7.72 0.21 11.25
C HIS A 119 9.21 0.07 10.97
N ARG A 120 9.71 -1.18 10.93
CA ARG A 120 11.11 -1.50 10.69
C ARG A 120 11.42 -1.84 9.24
N ALA A 121 10.55 -2.57 8.57
CA ALA A 121 10.63 -2.92 7.16
C ALA A 121 9.28 -2.75 6.48
N LEU A 122 9.28 -2.47 5.18
CA LEU A 122 8.05 -2.22 4.43
C LEU A 122 8.18 -2.54 2.94
N ILE A 123 7.04 -2.77 2.31
CA ILE A 123 6.89 -2.70 0.86
C ILE A 123 6.09 -1.44 0.55
N HIS A 124 6.63 -0.55 -0.27
CA HIS A 124 5.92 0.62 -0.79
C HIS A 124 5.48 0.32 -2.21
N ALA A 125 4.32 -0.32 -2.34
CA ALA A 125 3.82 -0.87 -3.61
C ALA A 125 2.91 0.13 -4.31
N HIS A 126 3.26 0.51 -5.54
CA HIS A 126 2.63 1.61 -6.27
C HIS A 126 1.53 1.10 -7.20
N ILE A 127 0.29 1.54 -6.95
CA ILE A 127 -0.87 1.27 -7.81
C ILE A 127 -0.97 2.41 -8.82
N THR A 128 -0.57 2.15 -10.05
CA THR A 128 -0.42 3.17 -11.10
C THR A 128 -1.19 2.81 -12.37
N GLU A 129 -1.57 3.83 -13.12
CA GLU A 129 -2.09 3.70 -14.47
C GLU A 129 -1.50 4.81 -15.34
N GLY A 130 -0.71 4.44 -16.34
CA GLY A 130 0.08 5.41 -17.09
C GLY A 130 1.06 6.12 -16.17
N ARG A 131 1.02 7.45 -16.17
CA ARG A 131 1.86 8.30 -15.30
C ARG A 131 1.10 8.82 -14.09
N LYS A 132 0.09 8.10 -13.61
CA LYS A 132 -0.77 8.54 -12.51
C LYS A 132 -0.73 7.55 -11.38
N LEU A 133 -0.48 8.05 -10.17
CA LEU A 133 -0.58 7.30 -8.93
C LEU A 133 -2.03 7.28 -8.45
N TRP A 134 -2.57 6.08 -8.25
CA TRP A 134 -3.92 5.85 -7.71
C TRP A 134 -3.91 5.37 -6.26
N GLY A 135 -2.82 4.79 -5.81
CA GLY A 135 -2.70 4.34 -4.44
C GLY A 135 -1.36 3.70 -4.12
N ILE A 136 -1.17 3.39 -2.86
CA ILE A 136 0.02 2.72 -2.32
C ILE A 136 -0.47 1.63 -1.37
N LEU A 137 -0.11 0.39 -1.67
CA LEU A 137 -0.29 -0.75 -0.78
C LEU A 137 0.99 -0.91 0.03
N GLN A 138 0.87 -0.90 1.36
CA GLN A 138 2.04 -0.88 2.24
C GLN A 138 1.97 -1.95 3.32
N PRO A 139 2.37 -3.19 3.02
CA PRO A 139 2.67 -4.19 4.04
C PRO A 139 3.92 -3.79 4.81
N CYS A 140 3.90 -3.95 6.13
CA CYS A 140 5.06 -3.63 6.96
C CYS A 140 5.19 -4.54 8.17
N VAL A 141 6.41 -4.63 8.68
CA VAL A 141 6.75 -5.36 9.90
C VAL A 141 7.43 -4.42 10.89
N PHE A 142 7.22 -4.69 12.17
CA PHE A 142 7.81 -3.96 13.29
C PHE A 142 9.02 -4.74 13.84
N ASP A 143 9.70 -4.20 14.80
CA ASP A 143 10.74 -4.81 15.64
C ASP A 143 11.99 -5.34 14.91
N GLN A 144 11.87 -6.07 13.81
CA GLN A 144 12.96 -6.72 13.10
C GLN A 144 13.04 -6.27 11.64
N PRO A 145 14.24 -6.20 11.04
CA PRO A 145 14.38 -6.11 9.60
C PRO A 145 13.78 -7.34 8.93
N ARG A 146 13.39 -7.21 7.67
CA ARG A 146 12.82 -8.28 6.89
C ARG A 146 13.38 -8.32 5.48
N GLN A 147 13.88 -9.47 5.08
CA GLN A 147 14.19 -9.75 3.68
C GLN A 147 12.91 -10.09 2.92
N TRP A 148 12.61 -9.30 1.90
CA TRP A 148 11.47 -9.56 1.02
C TRP A 148 11.86 -10.57 -0.05
N LEU A 149 11.23 -11.74 0.00
CA LEU A 149 11.52 -12.86 -0.89
C LEU A 149 11.02 -12.61 -2.32
N ALA A 150 11.53 -13.38 -3.27
CA ALA A 150 11.04 -13.33 -4.65
C ALA A 150 9.54 -13.63 -4.75
N SER A 151 9.03 -14.56 -3.92
CA SER A 151 7.60 -14.88 -3.83
C SER A 151 6.77 -13.69 -3.31
N ASP A 152 7.27 -12.94 -2.33
CA ASP A 152 6.60 -11.73 -1.82
C ASP A 152 6.47 -10.68 -2.93
N ARG A 153 7.56 -10.46 -3.68
CA ARG A 153 7.60 -9.52 -4.81
C ARG A 153 6.64 -9.93 -5.93
N GLN A 154 6.62 -11.21 -6.29
CA GLN A 154 5.74 -11.73 -7.33
C GLN A 154 4.27 -11.57 -6.96
N LEU A 155 3.90 -11.86 -5.71
CA LEU A 155 2.54 -11.66 -5.21
C LEU A 155 2.12 -10.20 -5.35
N ILE A 156 2.95 -9.26 -4.90
CA ILE A 156 2.68 -7.83 -5.00
C ILE A 156 2.53 -7.39 -6.45
N GLU A 157 3.48 -7.75 -7.33
CA GLU A 157 3.46 -7.33 -8.73
C GLU A 157 2.27 -7.87 -9.50
N GLU A 158 1.80 -9.08 -9.18
CA GLU A 158 0.58 -9.64 -9.77
C GLU A 158 -0.69 -8.98 -9.22
N LEU A 159 -0.69 -8.63 -7.93
CA LEU A 159 -1.84 -8.05 -7.27
C LEU A 159 -2.13 -6.60 -7.70
N LEU A 160 -1.09 -5.75 -7.82
CA LEU A 160 -1.25 -4.31 -8.04
C LEU A 160 -2.15 -3.95 -9.23
N PRO A 161 -1.97 -4.49 -10.45
CA PRO A 161 -2.83 -4.16 -11.58
C PRO A 161 -4.27 -4.62 -11.36
N ARG A 162 -4.48 -5.66 -10.56
CA ARG A 162 -5.80 -6.20 -10.25
C ARG A 162 -6.54 -5.42 -9.16
N LEU A 163 -5.82 -4.69 -8.30
CA LEU A 163 -6.41 -3.76 -7.33
C LEU A 163 -6.94 -2.50 -7.99
N LEU A 164 -6.37 -2.08 -9.10
CA LEU A 164 -6.67 -0.78 -9.73
C LEU A 164 -8.16 -0.56 -10.02
N PRO A 165 -8.93 -1.52 -10.58
CA PRO A 165 -10.37 -1.34 -10.80
C PRO A 165 -11.15 -1.08 -9.50
N LEU A 166 -10.83 -1.81 -8.43
CA LEU A 166 -11.46 -1.64 -7.12
C LEU A 166 -11.12 -0.28 -6.50
N VAL A 167 -9.85 0.11 -6.58
CA VAL A 167 -9.37 1.42 -6.10
C VAL A 167 -10.10 2.56 -6.82
N LYS A 168 -10.20 2.50 -8.15
CA LYS A 168 -10.91 3.51 -8.94
C LYS A 168 -12.41 3.53 -8.62
N ALA A 169 -13.04 2.37 -8.44
CA ALA A 169 -14.44 2.27 -8.06
C ALA A 169 -14.69 2.90 -6.68
N TYR A 170 -13.85 2.59 -5.68
CA TYR A 170 -13.97 3.17 -4.35
C TYR A 170 -13.81 4.70 -4.35
N ILE A 171 -12.81 5.22 -5.06
CA ILE A 171 -12.58 6.67 -5.17
C ILE A 171 -13.80 7.37 -5.81
N ARG A 172 -14.39 6.80 -6.85
CA ARG A 172 -15.62 7.36 -7.46
C ARG A 172 -16.80 7.39 -6.50
N GLN A 173 -16.96 6.36 -5.68
CA GLN A 173 -18.06 6.29 -4.71
C GLN A 173 -17.90 7.25 -3.53
N THR A 174 -16.67 7.58 -3.16
CA THR A 174 -16.37 8.35 -1.94
C THR A 174 -15.99 9.80 -2.19
N LEU A 175 -15.46 10.13 -3.36
CA LEU A 175 -15.12 11.50 -3.75
C LEU A 175 -16.03 12.06 -4.85
N GLY A 176 -16.92 11.23 -5.36
CA GLY A 176 -17.90 11.61 -6.37
C GLY A 176 -17.33 11.97 -7.71
#